data_22bc0496a4c962df8d93805cb66fd94b
#
_entry.id   22bc0496a4c962df8d93805cb66fd94b
#
_cell.length_a   1.000
_cell.length_b   1.000
_cell.length_c   1.000
_cell.angle_alpha   90.00
_cell.angle_beta   90.00
_cell.angle_gamma   90.00
#
_symmetry.space_group_name_H-M   'P 1'
#
loop_
_entity.id
_entity.type
_entity.pdbx_description
1 polymer ?
#
loop_
_entity_poly.entity_id
_entity_poly.type
_entity_poly.pdbx_seq_one_letter_code
_entity_poly.pdbx_strand_id
1 'polypeptide(L)'
;MSTTATLDPRQATLAPSFGERLKGDPAYQAFTLLRIAFTVAPILFGLDKFLNVMVDWEQYLAPWINDIVPGSAATAMHLVGVVEIVAGIFVFLKPRYGAYVVAAWLAGIILNLLTYSGYYDVALRDFGLMLGALTLARLARVYDRPGAEVRF
;
A
#
# COMPACT_ATOMS: atom_id res chain seq x y z
N MET A 1 -49.06 -26.91 6.63
CA MET A 1 -47.88 -27.75 6.30
C MET A 1 -46.66 -26.82 6.25
N SER A 2 -45.92 -26.78 7.34
CA SER A 2 -44.67 -25.97 7.42
C SER A 2 -43.51 -26.84 6.96
N THR A 3 -42.95 -26.54 5.82
CA THR A 3 -41.75 -27.22 5.31
C THR A 3 -40.56 -26.59 5.99
N THR A 4 -40.07 -27.22 7.05
CA THR A 4 -38.78 -26.87 7.66
C THR A 4 -37.68 -27.32 6.71
N ALA A 5 -37.11 -26.40 5.95
CA ALA A 5 -35.91 -26.67 5.16
C ALA A 5 -34.75 -26.94 6.14
N THR A 6 -34.41 -28.22 6.29
CA THR A 6 -33.17 -28.62 6.98
C THR A 6 -32.00 -28.20 6.13
N LEU A 7 -31.29 -27.18 6.58
CA LEU A 7 -30.00 -26.75 6.00
C LEU A 7 -29.01 -27.93 6.12
N ASP A 8 -28.46 -28.37 5.00
CA ASP A 8 -27.40 -29.39 4.95
C ASP A 8 -26.22 -28.93 5.81
N PRO A 9 -25.79 -29.67 6.84
CA PRO A 9 -24.66 -29.34 7.68
C PRO A 9 -23.34 -29.15 6.91
N ARG A 10 -23.25 -29.66 5.68
CA ARG A 10 -22.11 -29.54 4.79
C ARG A 10 -22.01 -28.14 4.15
N GLN A 11 -23.12 -27.40 4.07
CA GLN A 11 -23.09 -26.00 3.56
C GLN A 11 -22.65 -25.00 4.61
N ALA A 12 -22.69 -25.32 5.90
CA ALA A 12 -22.30 -24.45 6.99
C ALA A 12 -20.78 -24.31 7.19
N THR A 13 -19.95 -25.06 6.44
CA THR A 13 -18.48 -25.10 6.63
C THR A 13 -17.66 -24.53 5.49
N LEU A 14 -18.27 -24.07 4.41
CA LEU A 14 -17.51 -23.43 3.32
C LEU A 14 -17.24 -21.96 3.66
N ALA A 15 -15.96 -21.62 3.77
CA ALA A 15 -15.58 -20.20 3.88
C ALA A 15 -16.17 -19.42 2.69
N PRO A 16 -16.75 -18.22 2.92
CA PRO A 16 -17.38 -17.45 1.85
C PRO A 16 -16.38 -17.17 0.73
N SER A 17 -16.86 -17.30 -0.51
CA SER A 17 -16.06 -17.03 -1.71
C SER A 17 -15.61 -15.57 -1.77
N PHE A 18 -14.59 -15.27 -2.61
CA PHE A 18 -14.12 -13.90 -2.84
C PHE A 18 -15.27 -12.94 -3.19
N GLY A 19 -16.16 -13.37 -4.10
CA GLY A 19 -17.29 -12.56 -4.54
C GLY A 19 -18.33 -12.31 -3.44
N GLU A 20 -18.58 -13.28 -2.56
CA GLU A 20 -19.49 -13.13 -1.42
C GLU A 20 -18.93 -12.19 -0.37
N ARG A 21 -17.62 -12.24 -0.09
CA ARG A 21 -16.95 -11.31 0.81
C ARG A 21 -16.98 -9.88 0.25
N LEU A 22 -16.73 -9.71 -1.06
CA LEU A 22 -16.82 -8.39 -1.70
C LEU A 22 -18.24 -7.80 -1.66
N LYS A 23 -19.30 -8.61 -1.59
CA LYS A 23 -20.68 -8.13 -1.53
C LYS A 23 -21.18 -7.89 -0.11
N GLY A 24 -20.68 -8.65 0.87
CA GLY A 24 -21.25 -8.69 2.21
C GLY A 24 -20.36 -8.20 3.35
N ASP A 25 -19.05 -7.99 3.11
CA ASP A 25 -18.08 -7.60 4.15
C ASP A 25 -17.40 -6.25 3.82
N PRO A 26 -17.88 -5.12 4.39
CA PRO A 26 -17.28 -3.81 4.15
C PRO A 26 -15.81 -3.72 4.56
N ALA A 27 -15.38 -4.45 5.59
CA ALA A 27 -13.98 -4.45 6.00
C ALA A 27 -13.09 -5.20 5.00
N TYR A 28 -13.61 -6.25 4.37
CA TYR A 28 -12.92 -6.93 3.27
C TYR A 28 -12.84 -6.06 2.00
N GLN A 29 -13.88 -5.28 1.71
CA GLN A 29 -13.84 -4.29 0.63
C GLN A 29 -12.74 -3.24 0.90
N ALA A 30 -12.69 -2.69 2.12
CA ALA A 30 -11.66 -1.72 2.52
C ALA A 30 -10.25 -2.33 2.42
N PHE A 31 -10.06 -3.58 2.87
CA PHE A 31 -8.79 -4.31 2.71
C PHE A 31 -8.38 -4.41 1.24
N THR A 32 -9.31 -4.80 0.36
CA THR A 32 -9.04 -4.99 -1.06
C THR A 32 -8.70 -3.67 -1.74
N LEU A 33 -9.46 -2.59 -1.47
CA LEU A 33 -9.21 -1.26 -2.01
C LEU A 33 -7.84 -0.72 -1.59
N LEU A 34 -7.50 -0.82 -0.31
CA LEU A 34 -6.20 -0.38 0.21
C LEU A 34 -5.06 -1.22 -0.37
N ARG A 35 -5.23 -2.53 -0.49
CA ARG A 35 -4.22 -3.41 -1.11
C ARG A 35 -3.95 -3.02 -2.56
N ILE A 36 -4.99 -2.76 -3.34
CA ILE A 36 -4.86 -2.29 -4.73
C ILE A 36 -4.16 -0.93 -4.76
N ALA A 37 -4.62 0.02 -3.96
CA ALA A 37 -4.07 1.39 -3.94
C ALA A 37 -2.58 1.38 -3.57
N PHE A 38 -2.20 0.71 -2.47
CA PHE A 38 -0.80 0.63 -2.02
C PHE A 38 0.08 -0.34 -2.81
N THR A 39 -0.49 -1.10 -3.73
CA THR A 39 0.26 -1.83 -4.76
C THR A 39 0.51 -0.93 -5.98
N VAL A 40 -0.56 -0.37 -6.54
CA VAL A 40 -0.51 0.33 -7.83
C VAL A 40 0.17 1.69 -7.71
N ALA A 41 -0.17 2.49 -6.69
CA ALA A 41 0.36 3.85 -6.58
C ALA A 41 1.89 3.90 -6.42
N PRO A 42 2.53 3.13 -5.52
CA PRO A 42 3.99 3.12 -5.44
C PRO A 42 4.67 2.65 -6.71
N ILE A 43 4.10 1.67 -7.42
CA ILE A 43 4.64 1.20 -8.70
C ILE A 43 4.59 2.31 -9.74
N LEU A 44 3.45 3.01 -9.87
CA LEU A 44 3.29 4.10 -10.83
C LEU A 44 4.21 5.28 -10.50
N PHE A 45 4.28 5.71 -9.24
CA PHE A 45 5.16 6.80 -8.81
C PHE A 45 6.63 6.42 -8.95
N GLY A 46 6.97 5.16 -8.66
CA GLY A 46 8.32 4.65 -8.85
C GLY A 46 8.73 4.64 -10.32
N LEU A 47 7.85 4.22 -11.22
CA LEU A 47 8.09 4.26 -12.66
C LEU A 47 8.21 5.71 -13.18
N ASP A 48 7.36 6.61 -12.67
CA ASP A 48 7.38 8.00 -13.11
C ASP A 48 8.68 8.72 -12.74
N LYS A 49 9.38 8.28 -11.69
CA LYS A 49 10.71 8.79 -11.34
C LYS A 49 11.79 8.55 -12.40
N PHE A 50 11.53 7.65 -13.33
CA PHE A 50 12.39 7.44 -14.51
C PHE A 50 11.92 8.23 -15.72
N LEU A 51 10.63 8.60 -15.77
CA LEU A 51 10.00 9.22 -16.94
C LEU A 51 9.76 10.72 -16.76
N ASN A 52 9.62 11.19 -15.51
CA ASN A 52 9.29 12.58 -15.15
C ASN A 52 8.09 13.15 -15.95
N VAL A 53 7.02 12.34 -16.08
CA VAL A 53 5.80 12.74 -16.82
C VAL A 53 4.83 13.47 -15.91
N MET A 54 4.70 13.03 -14.65
CA MET A 54 3.73 13.59 -13.71
C MET A 54 4.27 14.86 -13.04
N VAL A 55 5.54 14.84 -12.63
CA VAL A 55 6.17 15.94 -11.90
C VAL A 55 7.71 15.79 -11.96
N ASP A 56 8.42 16.92 -11.78
CA ASP A 56 9.86 16.91 -11.53
C ASP A 56 10.10 16.44 -10.07
N TRP A 57 10.52 15.20 -9.92
CA TRP A 57 10.69 14.56 -8.62
C TRP A 57 11.90 15.09 -7.84
N GLU A 58 12.89 15.65 -8.51
CA GLU A 58 14.12 16.13 -7.86
C GLU A 58 13.82 17.30 -6.90
N GLN A 59 12.77 18.08 -7.15
CA GLN A 59 12.35 19.17 -6.29
C GLN A 59 11.94 18.75 -4.87
N TYR A 60 11.55 17.48 -4.67
CA TYR A 60 11.15 16.95 -3.36
C TYR A 60 12.32 16.38 -2.55
N LEU A 61 13.53 16.39 -3.11
CA LEU A 61 14.72 15.89 -2.42
C LEU A 61 15.34 17.03 -1.60
N ALA A 62 15.41 16.82 -0.28
CA ALA A 62 16.09 17.81 0.58
C ALA A 62 17.57 17.91 0.22
N PRO A 63 18.15 19.12 0.17
CA PRO A 63 19.54 19.33 -0.26
C PRO A 63 20.56 18.48 0.50
N TRP A 64 20.38 18.29 1.79
CA TRP A 64 21.29 17.48 2.62
C TRP A 64 21.34 16.01 2.24
N ILE A 65 20.27 15.46 1.62
CA ILE A 65 20.28 14.07 1.13
C ILE A 65 21.22 13.95 -0.07
N ASN A 66 21.27 14.97 -0.92
CA ASN A 66 22.15 14.99 -2.07
C ASN A 66 23.64 15.01 -1.66
N ASP A 67 23.95 15.52 -0.46
CA ASP A 67 25.31 15.53 0.10
C ASP A 67 25.72 14.13 0.63
N ILE A 68 24.77 13.29 0.96
CA ILE A 68 25.00 11.94 1.53
C ILE A 68 24.95 10.86 0.46
N VAL A 69 24.04 10.98 -0.52
CA VAL A 69 23.89 9.99 -1.60
C VAL A 69 24.90 10.28 -2.71
N PRO A 70 25.82 9.34 -3.01
CA PRO A 70 26.76 9.55 -4.11
C PRO A 70 26.04 9.68 -5.46
N GLY A 71 26.35 10.73 -6.21
CA GLY A 71 25.78 10.96 -7.54
C GLY A 71 24.96 12.24 -7.64
N SER A 72 24.05 12.30 -8.61
CA SER A 72 23.14 13.43 -8.81
C SER A 72 21.80 13.22 -8.11
N ALA A 73 21.01 14.31 -7.95
CA ALA A 73 19.63 14.24 -7.47
C ALA A 73 18.77 13.26 -8.30
N ALA A 74 19.00 13.23 -9.63
CA ALA A 74 18.36 12.26 -10.52
C ALA A 74 18.70 10.82 -10.15
N THR A 75 19.97 10.52 -9.84
CA THR A 75 20.39 9.18 -9.40
C THR A 75 19.71 8.80 -8.11
N ALA A 76 19.64 9.71 -7.13
CA ALA A 76 18.93 9.49 -5.88
C ALA A 76 17.44 9.21 -6.12
N MET A 77 16.76 9.95 -7.01
CA MET A 77 15.35 9.74 -7.35
C MET A 77 15.11 8.42 -8.08
N HIS A 78 16.01 7.98 -8.95
CA HIS A 78 15.92 6.65 -9.57
C HIS A 78 16.01 5.53 -8.53
N LEU A 79 16.91 5.65 -7.53
CA LEU A 79 16.98 4.69 -6.42
C LEU A 79 15.68 4.67 -5.59
N VAL A 80 15.14 5.85 -5.29
CA VAL A 80 13.81 5.98 -4.64
C VAL A 80 12.74 5.29 -5.47
N GLY A 81 12.73 5.49 -6.79
CA GLY A 81 11.80 4.83 -7.72
C GLY A 81 11.88 3.30 -7.67
N VAL A 82 13.09 2.74 -7.63
CA VAL A 82 13.27 1.28 -7.46
C VAL A 82 12.68 0.81 -6.13
N VAL A 83 12.97 1.51 -5.03
CA VAL A 83 12.43 1.15 -3.71
C VAL A 83 10.90 1.18 -3.70
N GLU A 84 10.28 2.17 -4.32
CA GLU A 84 8.82 2.27 -4.42
C GLU A 84 8.20 1.13 -5.23
N ILE A 85 8.78 0.77 -6.38
CA ILE A 85 8.33 -0.37 -7.19
C ILE A 85 8.41 -1.66 -6.35
N VAL A 86 9.53 -1.90 -5.69
CA VAL A 86 9.73 -3.09 -4.84
C VAL A 86 8.74 -3.09 -3.68
N ALA A 87 8.50 -1.95 -3.04
CA ALA A 87 7.53 -1.83 -1.95
C ALA A 87 6.10 -2.13 -2.43
N GLY A 88 5.69 -1.62 -3.60
CA GLY A 88 4.39 -1.93 -4.19
C GLY A 88 4.22 -3.42 -4.51
N ILE A 89 5.22 -4.05 -5.10
CA ILE A 89 5.23 -5.50 -5.33
C ILE A 89 5.16 -6.26 -4.00
N PHE A 90 5.87 -5.80 -2.98
CA PHE A 90 5.84 -6.44 -1.67
C PHE A 90 4.47 -6.33 -0.99
N VAL A 91 3.76 -5.21 -1.13
CA VAL A 91 2.36 -5.09 -0.69
C VAL A 91 1.47 -6.09 -1.45
N PHE A 92 1.66 -6.24 -2.75
CA PHE A 92 0.91 -7.23 -3.53
C PHE A 92 1.11 -8.66 -3.03
N LEU A 93 2.35 -9.06 -2.77
CA LEU A 93 2.69 -10.44 -2.38
C LEU A 93 2.42 -10.73 -0.90
N LYS A 94 2.67 -9.76 -0.03
CA LYS A 94 2.61 -9.89 1.43
C LYS A 94 2.03 -8.61 2.06
N PRO A 95 0.71 -8.33 1.90
CA PRO A 95 0.12 -7.05 2.29
C PRO A 95 0.33 -6.71 3.77
N ARG A 96 0.34 -7.72 4.65
CA ARG A 96 0.59 -7.51 6.08
C ARG A 96 1.95 -6.87 6.38
N TYR A 97 3.01 -7.32 5.73
CA TYR A 97 4.37 -6.84 5.97
C TYR A 97 4.71 -5.67 5.05
N GLY A 98 4.31 -5.75 3.78
CA GLY A 98 4.53 -4.72 2.78
C GLY A 98 3.92 -3.38 3.20
N ALA A 99 2.73 -3.40 3.81
CA ALA A 99 2.09 -2.19 4.31
C ALA A 99 2.87 -1.50 5.44
N TYR A 100 3.55 -2.24 6.33
CA TYR A 100 4.45 -1.64 7.31
C TYR A 100 5.70 -1.04 6.66
N VAL A 101 6.24 -1.69 5.62
CA VAL A 101 7.38 -1.15 4.87
C VAL A 101 6.98 0.16 4.20
N VAL A 102 5.82 0.21 3.54
CA VAL A 102 5.29 1.44 2.95
C VAL A 102 5.06 2.53 4.00
N ALA A 103 4.49 2.20 5.16
CA ALA A 103 4.29 3.17 6.24
C ALA A 103 5.61 3.75 6.74
N ALA A 104 6.63 2.92 6.95
CA ALA A 104 7.97 3.37 7.36
C ALA A 104 8.64 4.23 6.28
N TRP A 105 8.47 3.86 5.01
CA TRP A 105 8.98 4.63 3.87
C TRP A 105 8.33 6.02 3.78
N LEU A 106 6.99 6.08 3.91
CA LEU A 106 6.27 7.36 3.96
C LEU A 106 6.70 8.22 5.15
N ALA A 107 6.95 7.62 6.31
CA ALA A 107 7.52 8.35 7.45
C ALA A 107 8.88 8.98 7.12
N GLY A 108 9.75 8.26 6.39
CA GLY A 108 11.02 8.79 5.90
C GLY A 108 10.84 9.96 4.93
N ILE A 109 9.89 9.86 3.99
CA ILE A 109 9.55 10.95 3.06
C ILE A 109 9.02 12.17 3.84
N ILE A 110 8.13 11.98 4.80
CA ILE A 110 7.61 13.05 5.65
C ILE A 110 8.76 13.76 6.38
N LEU A 111 9.67 13.01 6.99
CA LEU A 111 10.83 13.59 7.66
C LEU A 111 11.69 14.40 6.70
N ASN A 112 11.95 13.89 5.50
CA ASN A 112 12.66 14.63 4.45
C ASN A 112 11.95 15.96 4.13
N LEU A 113 10.64 15.94 3.87
CA LEU A 113 9.86 17.12 3.50
C LEU A 113 9.73 18.14 4.65
N LEU A 114 9.78 17.71 5.90
CA LEU A 114 9.75 18.60 7.07
C LEU A 114 11.10 19.30 7.31
N THR A 115 12.19 18.76 6.79
CA THR A 115 13.52 19.35 6.97
C THR A 115 13.80 20.53 6.03
N TYR A 116 12.93 20.76 5.03
CA TYR A 116 13.06 21.91 4.18
C TYR A 116 11.70 22.53 3.82
N SER A 117 11.65 23.87 3.76
CA SER A 117 10.40 24.62 3.64
C SER A 117 9.76 24.51 2.26
N GLY A 118 8.42 24.56 2.20
CA GLY A 118 7.65 24.67 0.97
C GLY A 118 6.82 23.46 0.61
N TYR A 119 6.94 22.32 1.34
CA TYR A 119 6.26 21.05 1.02
C TYR A 119 5.48 20.46 2.20
N TYR A 120 5.02 21.30 3.12
CA TYR A 120 4.27 20.85 4.30
C TYR A 120 2.88 20.27 3.94
N ASP A 121 2.28 20.74 2.85
CA ASP A 121 1.04 20.21 2.29
C ASP A 121 1.25 18.78 1.78
N VAL A 122 2.36 18.52 1.09
CA VAL A 122 2.75 17.17 0.63
C VAL A 122 3.02 16.27 1.82
N ALA A 123 3.75 16.75 2.84
CA ALA A 123 4.01 15.99 4.06
C ALA A 123 2.71 15.60 4.79
N LEU A 124 1.73 16.52 4.86
CA LEU A 124 0.42 16.24 5.45
C LEU A 124 -0.37 15.18 4.65
N ARG A 125 -0.32 15.25 3.33
CA ARG A 125 -0.91 14.25 2.45
C ARG A 125 -0.28 12.88 2.68
N ASP A 126 1.05 12.81 2.72
CA ASP A 126 1.79 11.58 2.94
C ASP A 126 1.55 10.99 4.34
N PHE A 127 1.30 11.85 5.34
CA PHE A 127 0.86 11.40 6.66
C PHE A 127 -0.49 10.67 6.59
N GLY A 128 -1.45 11.19 5.82
CA GLY A 128 -2.73 10.50 5.57
C GLY A 128 -2.54 9.15 4.87
N LEU A 129 -1.64 9.07 3.88
CA LEU A 129 -1.30 7.83 3.22
C LEU A 129 -0.61 6.84 4.18
N MET A 130 0.26 7.30 5.05
CA MET A 130 0.90 6.47 6.09
C MET A 130 -0.15 5.83 7.02
N LEU A 131 -1.16 6.59 7.46
CA LEU A 131 -2.27 6.04 8.25
C LEU A 131 -3.07 5.00 7.46
N GLY A 132 -3.30 5.23 6.16
CA GLY A 132 -3.91 4.26 5.25
C GLY A 132 -3.10 2.96 5.15
N ALA A 133 -1.79 3.05 5.01
CA ALA A 133 -0.90 1.88 4.98
C ALA A 133 -0.93 1.11 6.31
N LEU A 134 -0.92 1.80 7.45
CA LEU A 134 -1.07 1.17 8.76
C LEU A 134 -2.43 0.48 8.92
N THR A 135 -3.50 1.06 8.38
CA THR A 135 -4.83 0.46 8.34
C THR A 135 -4.83 -0.82 7.50
N LEU A 136 -4.21 -0.79 6.32
CA LEU A 136 -4.02 -1.99 5.49
C LEU A 136 -3.29 -3.09 6.26
N ALA A 137 -2.20 -2.76 6.96
CA ALA A 137 -1.44 -3.72 7.77
C ALA A 137 -2.30 -4.38 8.86
N ARG A 138 -3.25 -3.63 9.44
CA ARG A 138 -4.21 -4.15 10.44
C ARG A 138 -5.23 -5.09 9.82
N LEU A 139 -5.86 -4.67 8.73
CA LEU A 139 -6.85 -5.48 8.00
C LEU A 139 -6.22 -6.77 7.45
N ALA A 140 -4.99 -6.69 6.95
CA ALA A 140 -4.25 -7.85 6.47
C ALA A 140 -4.02 -8.93 7.54
N ARG A 141 -4.00 -8.59 8.82
CA ARG A 141 -3.92 -9.58 9.91
C ARG A 141 -5.13 -10.50 9.95
N VAL A 142 -6.27 -10.03 9.47
CA VAL A 142 -7.53 -10.80 9.44
C VAL A 142 -7.66 -11.54 8.12
N TYR A 143 -7.37 -10.87 7.00
CA TYR A 143 -7.71 -11.34 5.66
C TYR A 143 -6.56 -12.00 4.90
N ASP A 144 -5.28 -11.81 5.32
CA ASP A 144 -4.08 -12.39 4.71
C ASP A 144 -3.53 -13.55 5.58
N ARG A 145 -4.39 -14.41 6.12
CA ARG A 145 -3.95 -15.58 6.88
C ARG A 145 -3.60 -16.74 5.95
N PRO A 146 -2.47 -17.47 6.18
CA PRO A 146 -2.22 -18.74 5.51
C PRO A 146 -3.34 -19.71 5.88
N GLY A 147 -4.10 -20.18 4.90
CA GLY A 147 -5.26 -21.06 5.10
C GLY A 147 -6.62 -20.42 4.79
N ALA A 148 -6.72 -19.12 4.58
CA ALA A 148 -7.87 -18.51 3.92
C ALA A 148 -7.72 -18.68 2.39
N GLU A 149 -7.61 -19.94 1.92
CA GLU A 149 -7.51 -20.24 0.49
C GLU A 149 -8.73 -19.67 -0.21
N VAL A 150 -8.46 -18.65 -1.05
CA VAL A 150 -9.39 -18.19 -2.07
C VAL A 150 -9.48 -19.33 -3.09
N ARG A 151 -10.51 -20.14 -3.01
CA ARG A 151 -10.87 -21.02 -4.14
C ARG A 151 -11.47 -20.12 -5.21
N PHE A 152 -10.74 -20.01 -6.32
CA PHE A 152 -11.22 -19.38 -7.55
C PHE A 152 -12.34 -20.22 -8.16
#